data_80bb8b7594b36d3184f9f15f44d153ca
#
_entry.id   80bb8b7594b36d3184f9f15f44d153ca
#
_cell.length_a   1.000
_cell.length_b   1.000
_cell.length_c   1.000
_cell.angle_alpha   90.00
_cell.angle_beta   90.00
_cell.angle_gamma   90.00
#
_symmetry.space_group_name_H-M   'P 1'
#
loop_
_entity.id
_entity.type
_entity.pdbx_description
1 polymer ?
#
loop_
_entity_poly.entity_id
_entity_poly.type
_entity_poly.pdbx_seq_one_letter_code
_entity_poly.pdbx_strand_id
1 'polypeptide(L)'
;MPALREPTPHLVPQTVSACAAPQKRFGLGFGLRFFMVLLVGLVWVGPAWWEPRFLWALLLWDLLALAAWAWDFRRLPGPERLETRRVWNSAAALGTPSLVELELANGGRVALFAETVDDVPTALRAEPARVEIKVAARSAGRAAYSIAPVERGDARLGRVYLRYQTPLRLAERWAVADLSQIVRVYPSLEESKRQTIYLIRSRQVELEKRLKRQRGVGREFESLREYRQGDEWREVCWTATARRNHLITKVYQVERSQVVWIVVDAGRLLRARVGQPATASASPGATLTKLDFAANAALSLARVALHSGDRVGLLAYGRKLQQRLAAGRGTAHLRALVEQLALVHTEPFEADHLRAAEMLLATQKRRSLIVWLTDLAETPATPEVIESALQMSVRHLVLFGVISQPELAQLAWRFPETENEMYRHVAAQEMLQRRELLLRRLRQQGALAVEFEPGRLSTSLVNHYLEIKERSLL
;
A
#
# COMPACT_ATOMS: atom_id res chain seq x y z
N MET A 1 -10.41 -20.03 29.34
CA MET A 1 -9.53 -19.48 28.30
C MET A 1 -10.08 -18.12 27.92
N PRO A 2 -9.41 -16.99 28.19
CA PRO A 2 -9.86 -15.68 27.76
C PRO A 2 -9.59 -15.52 26.27
N ALA A 3 -10.65 -15.17 25.52
CA ALA A 3 -10.59 -14.84 24.10
C ALA A 3 -9.60 -13.69 23.89
N LEU A 4 -8.55 -13.94 23.13
CA LEU A 4 -7.65 -12.94 22.59
C LEU A 4 -8.48 -11.99 21.73
N ARG A 5 -8.72 -10.78 22.22
CA ARG A 5 -9.23 -9.68 21.42
C ARG A 5 -8.17 -9.41 20.35
N GLU A 6 -8.48 -9.78 19.11
CA GLU A 6 -7.71 -9.33 17.97
C GLU A 6 -7.69 -7.80 17.97
N PRO A 7 -6.51 -7.15 17.91
CA PRO A 7 -6.44 -5.70 17.83
C PRO A 7 -7.10 -5.27 16.53
N THR A 8 -8.06 -4.37 16.61
CA THR A 8 -8.66 -3.72 15.44
C THR A 8 -7.53 -3.08 14.63
N PRO A 9 -7.33 -3.46 13.37
CA PRO A 9 -6.21 -2.96 12.58
C PRO A 9 -6.39 -1.46 12.33
N HIS A 10 -5.54 -0.66 12.93
CA HIS A 10 -5.42 0.74 12.60
C HIS A 10 -4.55 0.85 11.35
N LEU A 11 -5.08 1.43 10.26
CA LEU A 11 -4.32 1.66 9.02
C LEU A 11 -3.09 2.55 9.25
N VAL A 12 -3.18 3.48 10.21
CA VAL A 12 -2.05 4.30 10.63
C VAL A 12 -1.24 3.54 11.66
N PRO A 13 0.09 3.41 11.50
CA PRO A 13 0.94 2.73 12.46
C PRO A 13 0.82 3.35 13.86
N GLN A 14 0.91 2.51 14.87
CA GLN A 14 0.85 2.98 16.25
C GLN A 14 2.08 3.83 16.60
N THR A 15 1.88 4.85 17.42
CA THR A 15 2.97 5.62 18.01
C THR A 15 3.76 4.72 18.97
N VAL A 16 5.07 4.61 18.75
CA VAL A 16 5.97 3.88 19.64
C VAL A 16 6.84 4.87 20.40
N SER A 17 6.99 4.67 21.70
CA SER A 17 7.87 5.46 22.55
C SER A 17 8.82 4.57 23.32
N ALA A 18 10.07 5.02 23.50
CA ALA A 18 11.07 4.36 24.32
C ALA A 18 12.00 5.36 24.99
N CYS A 19 12.42 5.04 26.20
CA CYS A 19 13.52 5.73 26.84
C CYS A 19 14.84 5.36 26.15
N ALA A 20 15.71 6.33 25.98
CA ALA A 20 17.02 6.09 25.40
C ALA A 20 17.92 5.31 26.38
N ALA A 21 18.74 4.43 25.86
CA ALA A 21 19.73 3.66 26.60
C ALA A 21 21.16 4.06 26.13
N PRO A 22 22.19 3.95 26.99
CA PRO A 22 23.55 4.24 26.59
C PRO A 22 24.02 3.26 25.51
N GLN A 23 24.73 3.76 24.51
CA GLN A 23 25.35 2.93 23.48
C GLN A 23 26.55 2.19 24.07
N LYS A 24 26.61 0.87 23.96
CA LYS A 24 27.56 -0.02 24.68
C LYS A 24 29.04 0.24 24.42
N ARG A 25 29.45 0.92 23.34
CA ARG A 25 30.87 1.07 22.99
C ARG A 25 31.49 2.45 23.32
N PHE A 26 30.82 3.56 23.19
CA PHE A 26 31.34 4.89 23.53
C PHE A 26 30.16 5.82 23.83
N GLY A 27 29.67 5.75 25.05
CA GLY A 27 28.56 6.60 25.50
C GLY A 27 28.93 8.10 25.67
N LEU A 28 30.19 8.47 25.39
CA LEU A 28 30.73 9.82 25.50
C LEU A 28 31.64 10.15 24.33
N GLY A 29 31.70 11.41 23.98
CA GLY A 29 32.56 11.92 22.92
C GLY A 29 32.97 13.37 23.13
N PHE A 30 33.89 13.81 22.33
CA PHE A 30 34.36 15.19 22.27
C PHE A 30 33.63 15.90 21.12
N GLY A 31 32.99 17.03 21.43
CA GLY A 31 32.37 17.86 20.41
C GLY A 31 33.38 18.58 19.53
N LEU A 32 32.99 18.96 18.31
CA LEU A 32 33.90 19.67 17.38
C LEU A 32 34.50 20.93 18.00
N ARG A 33 33.78 21.67 18.82
CA ARG A 33 34.24 22.88 19.48
C ARG A 33 35.36 22.60 20.50
N PHE A 34 35.38 21.43 21.13
CA PHE A 34 36.47 21.02 22.00
C PHE A 34 37.82 20.98 21.23
N PHE A 35 37.84 20.39 20.04
CA PHE A 35 39.04 20.36 19.22
C PHE A 35 39.45 21.76 18.72
N MET A 36 38.46 22.64 18.46
CA MET A 36 38.76 24.04 18.11
C MET A 36 39.42 24.77 19.29
N VAL A 37 38.93 24.54 20.54
CA VAL A 37 39.55 25.11 21.74
C VAL A 37 40.98 24.60 21.94
N LEU A 38 41.24 23.31 21.75
CA LEU A 38 42.60 22.75 21.79
C LEU A 38 43.48 23.35 20.72
N LEU A 39 42.97 23.54 19.51
CA LEU A 39 43.72 24.12 18.40
C LEU A 39 44.17 25.57 18.70
N VAL A 40 43.32 26.35 19.36
CA VAL A 40 43.68 27.70 19.84
C VAL A 40 44.83 27.63 20.83
N GLY A 41 44.94 26.59 21.66
CA GLY A 41 46.05 26.38 22.58
C GLY A 41 47.42 26.26 21.89
N LEU A 42 47.46 25.81 20.64
CA LEU A 42 48.72 25.70 19.87
C LEU A 42 49.41 27.05 19.65
N VAL A 43 48.70 28.17 19.87
CA VAL A 43 49.30 29.52 19.81
C VAL A 43 50.49 29.63 20.78
N TRP A 44 50.44 28.90 21.89
CA TRP A 44 51.52 28.91 22.88
C TRP A 44 52.81 28.17 22.42
N VAL A 45 52.74 27.38 21.37
CA VAL A 45 53.91 26.67 20.80
C VAL A 45 54.89 27.66 20.16
N GLY A 46 54.40 28.73 19.53
CA GLY A 46 55.27 29.76 18.92
C GLY A 46 56.21 30.38 19.95
N PRO A 47 55.75 31.01 21.03
CA PRO A 47 56.61 31.55 22.08
C PRO A 47 57.46 30.50 22.78
N ALA A 48 57.00 29.25 22.89
CA ALA A 48 57.72 28.15 23.51
C ALA A 48 59.03 27.80 22.76
N TRP A 49 59.16 28.21 21.48
CA TRP A 49 60.37 28.06 20.70
C TRP A 49 61.52 28.89 21.27
N TRP A 50 61.23 30.06 21.85
CA TRP A 50 62.22 30.93 22.46
C TRP A 50 62.39 30.71 23.97
N GLU A 51 61.27 30.51 24.67
CA GLU A 51 61.22 30.24 26.11
C GLU A 51 60.38 28.97 26.43
N PRO A 52 61.02 27.89 26.91
CA PRO A 52 60.35 26.63 27.23
C PRO A 52 59.24 26.76 28.30
N ARG A 53 59.23 27.85 29.08
CA ARG A 53 58.18 28.12 30.09
C ARG A 53 56.77 28.21 29.49
N PHE A 54 56.62 28.57 28.21
CA PHE A 54 55.33 28.62 27.53
C PHE A 54 54.73 27.25 27.29
N LEU A 55 55.49 26.17 27.39
CA LEU A 55 54.95 24.81 27.42
C LEU A 55 54.04 24.56 28.60
N TRP A 56 54.36 25.19 29.77
CA TRP A 56 53.45 25.13 30.91
C TRP A 56 52.15 25.87 30.66
N ALA A 57 52.15 26.94 29.89
CA ALA A 57 50.94 27.64 29.49
C ALA A 57 50.08 26.78 28.55
N LEU A 58 50.69 26.05 27.64
CA LEU A 58 49.98 25.07 26.80
C LEU A 58 49.36 23.97 27.63
N LEU A 59 50.12 23.34 28.53
CA LEU A 59 49.59 22.30 29.44
C LEU A 59 48.45 22.79 30.31
N LEU A 60 48.56 24.03 30.85
CA LEU A 60 47.48 24.64 31.64
C LEU A 60 46.23 24.86 30.76
N TRP A 61 46.42 25.33 29.53
CA TRP A 61 45.31 25.52 28.58
C TRP A 61 44.59 24.20 28.26
N ASP A 62 45.31 23.13 27.99
CA ASP A 62 44.76 21.83 27.70
C ASP A 62 44.04 21.26 28.92
N LEU A 63 44.56 21.45 30.12
CA LEU A 63 43.93 21.07 31.38
C LEU A 63 42.61 21.84 31.60
N LEU A 64 42.61 23.15 31.31
CA LEU A 64 41.39 23.98 31.40
C LEU A 64 40.35 23.55 30.35
N ALA A 65 40.77 23.24 29.10
CA ALA A 65 39.93 22.73 28.07
C ALA A 65 39.29 21.40 28.50
N LEU A 66 40.06 20.48 29.09
CA LEU A 66 39.61 19.20 29.59
C LEU A 66 38.63 19.40 30.78
N ALA A 67 38.94 20.32 31.67
CA ALA A 67 38.04 20.66 32.80
C ALA A 67 36.70 21.23 32.31
N ALA A 68 36.75 22.12 31.29
CA ALA A 68 35.56 22.67 30.64
C ALA A 68 34.71 21.57 29.96
N TRP A 69 35.37 20.65 29.27
CA TRP A 69 34.73 19.49 28.68
C TRP A 69 34.06 18.61 29.76
N ALA A 70 34.77 18.30 30.85
CA ALA A 70 34.25 17.46 31.91
C ALA A 70 33.05 18.13 32.63
N TRP A 71 33.09 19.44 32.78
CA TRP A 71 32.00 20.22 33.31
C TRP A 71 30.78 20.22 32.38
N ASP A 72 30.97 20.41 31.07
CA ASP A 72 29.92 20.34 30.06
C ASP A 72 29.31 18.95 30.00
N PHE A 73 30.13 17.90 30.06
CA PHE A 73 29.70 16.50 30.08
C PHE A 73 28.81 16.17 31.30
N ARG A 74 29.15 16.70 32.48
CA ARG A 74 28.35 16.50 33.68
C ARG A 74 26.97 17.17 33.60
N ARG A 75 26.81 18.18 32.76
CA ARG A 75 25.53 18.86 32.50
C ARG A 75 24.62 18.10 31.55
N LEU A 76 25.17 17.26 30.72
CA LEU A 76 24.41 16.43 29.80
C LEU A 76 23.54 15.46 30.61
N PRO A 77 22.22 15.40 30.35
CA PRO A 77 21.36 14.42 30.98
C PRO A 77 21.78 13.00 30.62
N GLY A 78 21.57 12.07 31.54
CA GLY A 78 21.71 10.64 31.22
C GLY A 78 20.72 10.24 30.14
N PRO A 79 21.06 9.23 29.31
CA PRO A 79 20.17 8.77 28.25
C PRO A 79 18.77 8.41 28.75
N GLU A 80 18.65 7.85 29.93
CA GLU A 80 17.40 7.41 30.58
C GLU A 80 16.39 8.57 30.81
N ARG A 81 16.87 9.83 30.77
CA ARG A 81 16.01 11.03 30.88
C ARG A 81 15.53 11.55 29.52
N LEU A 82 15.89 10.85 28.44
CA LEU A 82 15.46 11.17 27.09
C LEU A 82 14.43 10.13 26.64
N GLU A 83 13.23 10.58 26.33
CA GLU A 83 12.20 9.73 25.74
C GLU A 83 12.05 10.10 24.25
N THR A 84 12.16 9.11 23.39
CA THR A 84 11.99 9.30 21.96
C THR A 84 10.68 8.64 21.53
N ARG A 85 9.91 9.32 20.69
CA ARG A 85 8.64 8.82 20.13
C ARG A 85 8.67 8.96 18.61
N ARG A 86 8.15 7.93 17.93
CA ARG A 86 7.90 7.96 16.49
C ARG A 86 6.40 8.08 16.26
N VAL A 87 5.99 9.18 15.62
CA VAL A 87 4.58 9.53 15.36
C VAL A 87 4.32 9.48 13.87
N TRP A 88 3.25 8.80 13.49
CA TRP A 88 2.81 8.66 12.12
C TRP A 88 1.61 9.55 11.83
N ASN A 89 1.70 10.42 10.83
CA ASN A 89 0.61 11.31 10.46
C ASN A 89 -0.36 10.67 9.46
N SER A 90 0.08 9.61 8.76
CA SER A 90 -0.73 8.87 7.78
C SER A 90 -0.29 7.43 7.66
N ALA A 91 -1.12 6.60 7.04
CA ALA A 91 -0.74 5.24 6.68
C ALA A 91 0.37 5.26 5.62
N ALA A 92 1.34 4.35 5.73
CA ALA A 92 2.34 4.16 4.69
C ALA A 92 1.68 3.54 3.45
N ALA A 93 1.72 4.22 2.31
CA ALA A 93 1.15 3.75 1.06
C ALA A 93 2.19 3.78 -0.07
N LEU A 94 2.11 2.80 -0.96
CA LEU A 94 3.05 2.62 -2.07
C LEU A 94 3.06 3.85 -2.97
N GLY A 95 4.26 4.36 -3.27
CA GLY A 95 4.46 5.51 -4.16
C GLY A 95 3.96 6.86 -3.63
N THR A 96 3.41 6.91 -2.40
CA THR A 96 2.90 8.15 -1.80
C THR A 96 3.84 8.60 -0.69
N PRO A 97 4.38 9.82 -0.74
CA PRO A 97 5.22 10.33 0.34
C PRO A 97 4.38 10.52 1.62
N SER A 98 4.91 10.00 2.72
CA SER A 98 4.31 10.12 4.05
C SER A 98 5.30 10.77 5.00
N LEU A 99 4.81 11.62 5.92
CA LEU A 99 5.62 12.27 6.93
C LEU A 99 5.63 11.44 8.22
N VAL A 100 6.83 11.23 8.73
CA VAL A 100 7.08 10.62 10.05
C VAL A 100 7.72 11.66 10.93
N GLU A 101 7.19 11.87 12.11
CA GLU A 101 7.71 12.81 13.11
C GLU A 101 8.45 12.04 14.20
N LEU A 102 9.67 12.49 14.50
CA LEU A 102 10.40 12.08 15.69
C LEU A 102 10.25 13.17 16.76
N GLU A 103 9.70 12.80 17.89
CA GLU A 103 9.60 13.64 19.08
C GLU A 103 10.63 13.18 20.08
N LEU A 104 11.45 14.12 20.57
CA LEU A 104 12.44 13.89 21.62
C LEU A 104 12.06 14.72 22.84
N ALA A 105 11.69 14.05 23.93
CA ALA A 105 11.43 14.69 25.22
C ALA A 105 12.70 14.68 26.07
N ASN A 106 13.06 15.85 26.59
CA ASN A 106 14.22 16.08 27.43
C ASN A 106 13.83 16.27 28.90
N GLY A 107 14.01 15.27 29.73
CA GLY A 107 13.82 15.36 31.20
C GLY A 107 14.97 16.07 31.94
N GLY A 108 16.01 16.52 31.21
CA GLY A 108 17.14 17.23 31.79
C GLY A 108 16.88 18.71 32.05
N ARG A 109 17.85 19.34 32.72
CA ARG A 109 17.77 20.77 33.12
C ARG A 109 18.45 21.70 32.10
N VAL A 110 19.05 21.18 31.05
CA VAL A 110 19.81 21.94 30.04
C VAL A 110 19.19 21.71 28.68
N ALA A 111 19.16 22.74 27.85
CA ALA A 111 18.75 22.60 26.45
C ALA A 111 19.73 21.69 25.69
N LEU A 112 19.22 20.95 24.70
CA LEU A 112 19.99 19.99 23.94
C LEU A 112 19.88 20.27 22.43
N PHE A 113 20.97 20.03 21.74
CA PHE A 113 21.03 19.86 20.29
C PHE A 113 21.24 18.37 20.04
N ALA A 114 20.25 17.72 19.50
CA ALA A 114 20.27 16.30 19.19
C ALA A 114 20.25 16.08 17.67
N GLU A 115 21.21 15.33 17.19
CA GLU A 115 21.19 14.74 15.86
C GLU A 115 20.64 13.32 16.02
N THR A 116 19.57 13.03 15.32
CA THR A 116 18.89 11.72 15.39
C THR A 116 18.95 11.05 14.04
N VAL A 117 19.26 9.75 14.04
CA VAL A 117 19.26 8.91 12.84
C VAL A 117 18.29 7.76 13.11
N ASP A 118 17.24 7.71 12.34
CA ASP A 118 16.26 6.61 12.39
C ASP A 118 16.69 5.50 11.41
N ASP A 119 16.71 4.27 11.91
CA ASP A 119 17.03 3.07 11.13
C ASP A 119 15.79 2.66 10.31
N VAL A 120 15.66 3.29 9.15
CA VAL A 120 14.57 3.09 8.21
C VAL A 120 15.04 2.19 7.08
N PRO A 121 14.32 1.09 6.75
CA PRO A 121 14.72 0.19 5.68
C PRO A 121 14.66 0.89 4.31
N THR A 122 15.52 0.44 3.39
CA THR A 122 15.62 0.99 2.02
C THR A 122 14.31 0.90 1.23
N ALA A 123 13.45 -0.05 1.57
CA ALA A 123 12.10 -0.17 1.00
C ALA A 123 11.18 1.03 1.32
N LEU A 124 11.47 1.79 2.39
CA LEU A 124 10.72 2.99 2.76
C LEU A 124 11.44 4.28 2.41
N ARG A 125 12.78 4.28 2.44
CA ARG A 125 13.62 5.45 2.17
C ARG A 125 15.01 5.02 1.71
N ALA A 126 15.49 5.58 0.60
CA ALA A 126 16.79 5.24 0.06
C ALA A 126 17.97 5.69 0.94
N GLU A 127 17.85 6.83 1.61
CA GLU A 127 18.88 7.41 2.47
C GLU A 127 18.47 7.32 3.95
N PRO A 128 19.44 7.18 4.89
CA PRO A 128 19.17 7.21 6.32
C PRO A 128 18.42 8.47 6.74
N ALA A 129 17.42 8.33 7.58
CA ALA A 129 16.59 9.44 8.09
C ALA A 129 17.36 10.19 9.18
N ARG A 130 18.19 11.18 8.78
CA ARG A 130 18.93 12.03 9.69
C ARG A 130 18.20 13.35 9.88
N VAL A 131 17.91 13.69 11.13
CA VAL A 131 17.21 14.92 11.51
C VAL A 131 17.82 15.55 12.75
N GLU A 132 17.86 16.88 12.78
CA GLU A 132 18.33 17.65 13.92
C GLU A 132 17.13 18.14 14.75
N ILE A 133 17.16 17.91 16.05
CA ILE A 133 16.13 18.32 17.00
C ILE A 133 16.76 19.23 18.06
N LYS A 134 16.20 20.43 18.20
CA LYS A 134 16.56 21.34 19.29
C LYS A 134 15.50 21.21 20.37
N VAL A 135 15.93 20.87 21.59
CA VAL A 135 15.03 20.61 22.69
C VAL A 135 15.39 21.49 23.89
N ALA A 136 14.47 22.29 24.37
CA ALA A 136 14.69 23.08 25.58
C ALA A 136 14.71 22.18 26.83
N ALA A 137 15.16 22.72 27.94
CA ALA A 137 15.15 22.03 29.23
C ALA A 137 13.71 21.67 29.63
N ARG A 138 13.49 20.43 30.05
CA ARG A 138 12.18 19.89 30.46
C ARG A 138 11.06 20.08 29.45
N SER A 139 11.38 19.97 28.16
CA SER A 139 10.43 20.11 27.07
C SER A 139 10.63 19.03 26.02
N ALA A 140 9.75 19.00 25.01
CA ALA A 140 9.86 18.13 23.85
C ALA A 140 10.14 18.95 22.58
N GLY A 141 11.00 18.43 21.73
CA GLY A 141 11.27 18.94 20.38
C GLY A 141 10.82 17.94 19.33
N ARG A 142 10.49 18.42 18.14
CA ARG A 142 10.03 17.58 17.04
C ARG A 142 10.81 17.89 15.76
N ALA A 143 11.06 16.86 14.99
CA ALA A 143 11.51 16.99 13.61
C ALA A 143 10.86 15.93 12.75
N ALA A 144 10.60 16.26 11.48
CA ALA A 144 9.93 15.35 10.56
C ALA A 144 10.88 14.97 9.41
N TYR A 145 10.69 13.76 8.91
CA TYR A 145 11.30 13.30 7.67
C TYR A 145 10.25 12.62 6.80
N SER A 146 10.48 12.61 5.48
CA SER A 146 9.60 11.95 4.54
C SER A 146 10.08 10.54 4.23
N ILE A 147 9.14 9.64 4.09
CA ILE A 147 9.35 8.30 3.53
C ILE A 147 8.57 8.20 2.22
N ALA A 148 9.07 7.40 1.29
CA ALA A 148 8.41 7.11 0.01
C ALA A 148 8.52 5.59 -0.25
N PRO A 149 7.55 4.79 0.24
CA PRO A 149 7.60 3.35 0.10
C PRO A 149 7.64 2.91 -1.37
N VAL A 150 8.59 2.02 -1.69
CA VAL A 150 8.77 1.48 -3.05
C VAL A 150 8.29 0.03 -3.18
N GLU A 151 8.03 -0.64 -2.08
CA GLU A 151 7.52 -2.02 -2.03
C GLU A 151 6.37 -2.13 -1.02
N ARG A 152 5.38 -3.00 -1.33
CA ARG A 152 4.27 -3.30 -0.42
C ARG A 152 4.65 -4.39 0.57
N GLY A 153 3.88 -4.49 1.65
CA GLY A 153 4.05 -5.51 2.67
C GLY A 153 4.57 -4.96 3.98
N ASP A 154 5.10 -5.83 4.82
CA ASP A 154 5.54 -5.48 6.15
C ASP A 154 7.01 -5.03 6.12
N ALA A 155 7.25 -3.75 6.43
CA ALA A 155 8.56 -3.14 6.57
C ALA A 155 8.95 -3.06 8.06
N ARG A 156 10.16 -3.50 8.40
CA ARG A 156 10.67 -3.44 9.77
C ARG A 156 11.53 -2.20 9.95
N LEU A 157 11.06 -1.27 10.76
CA LEU A 157 11.86 -0.15 11.22
C LEU A 157 12.68 -0.57 12.43
N GLY A 158 13.89 -0.06 12.51
CA GLY A 158 14.83 -0.38 13.57
C GLY A 158 14.84 0.65 14.70
N ARG A 159 16.02 0.83 15.25
CA ARG A 159 16.30 1.71 16.39
C ARG A 159 16.54 3.13 15.96
N VAL A 160 16.38 4.07 16.89
CA VAL A 160 16.75 5.47 16.70
C VAL A 160 18.07 5.73 17.43
N TYR A 161 19.04 6.19 16.69
CA TYR A 161 20.35 6.58 17.23
C TYR A 161 20.36 8.08 17.51
N LEU A 162 20.83 8.44 18.69
CA LEU A 162 20.84 9.80 19.20
C LEU A 162 22.27 10.22 19.50
N ARG A 163 22.69 11.36 18.95
CA ARG A 163 23.90 12.09 19.30
C ARG A 163 23.49 13.46 19.81
N TYR A 164 23.71 13.75 21.09
CA TYR A 164 23.23 14.99 21.68
C TYR A 164 24.32 15.73 22.43
N GLN A 165 24.22 17.04 22.40
CA GLN A 165 25.17 18.00 22.91
C GLN A 165 24.44 19.10 23.67
N THR A 166 25.16 19.78 24.61
CA THR A 166 24.71 21.03 25.20
C THR A 166 24.85 22.20 24.21
N PRO A 167 24.37 23.41 24.52
CA PRO A 167 24.64 24.61 23.72
C PRO A 167 26.13 24.96 23.58
N LEU A 168 26.99 24.57 24.52
CA LEU A 168 28.43 24.77 24.44
C LEU A 168 29.10 23.87 23.41
N ARG A 169 28.54 22.66 23.19
CA ARG A 169 29.01 21.67 22.22
C ARG A 169 30.47 21.22 22.44
N LEU A 170 30.95 21.25 23.70
CA LEU A 170 32.23 20.70 24.06
C LEU A 170 32.18 19.21 24.27
N ALA A 171 31.15 18.73 24.94
CA ALA A 171 30.92 17.31 25.18
C ALA A 171 29.71 16.80 24.39
N GLU A 172 29.75 15.54 24.03
CA GLU A 172 28.63 14.83 23.41
C GLU A 172 28.36 13.48 24.06
N ARG A 173 27.12 13.06 24.00
CA ARG A 173 26.69 11.71 24.40
C ARG A 173 25.96 11.02 23.28
N TRP A 174 26.14 9.72 23.22
CA TRP A 174 25.49 8.86 22.27
C TRP A 174 24.54 7.90 22.99
N ALA A 175 23.36 7.76 22.44
CA ALA A 175 22.30 6.92 22.99
C ALA A 175 21.54 6.23 21.87
N VAL A 176 20.81 5.19 22.23
CA VAL A 176 19.98 4.42 21.31
C VAL A 176 18.61 4.23 21.96
N ALA A 177 17.55 4.56 21.25
CA ALA A 177 16.18 4.25 21.63
C ALA A 177 15.65 3.08 20.80
N ASP A 178 15.13 2.06 21.44
CA ASP A 178 14.55 0.92 20.73
C ASP A 178 13.09 1.22 20.36
N LEU A 179 12.92 1.74 19.14
CA LEU A 179 11.62 2.01 18.51
C LEU A 179 11.30 0.99 17.42
N SER A 180 11.84 -0.23 17.54
CA SER A 180 11.63 -1.29 16.56
C SER A 180 10.13 -1.59 16.41
N GLN A 181 9.62 -1.47 15.19
CA GLN A 181 8.22 -1.76 14.87
C GLN A 181 8.07 -2.29 13.44
N ILE A 182 7.00 -3.03 13.21
CA ILE A 182 6.61 -3.46 11.88
C ILE A 182 5.54 -2.50 11.37
N VAL A 183 5.80 -1.91 10.21
CA VAL A 183 4.87 -1.00 9.54
C VAL A 183 4.42 -1.63 8.24
N ARG A 184 3.12 -1.70 8.05
CA ARG A 184 2.51 -2.23 6.83
C ARG A 184 2.39 -1.15 5.78
N VAL A 185 2.92 -1.43 4.58
CA VAL A 185 2.79 -0.58 3.40
C VAL A 185 1.61 -1.06 2.57
N TYR A 186 0.62 -0.19 2.42
CA TYR A 186 -0.62 -0.45 1.70
C TYR A 186 -0.52 -0.13 0.21
N PRO A 187 -1.41 -0.69 -0.64
CA PRO A 187 -1.61 -0.20 -2.01
C PRO A 187 -1.95 1.30 -2.03
N SER A 188 -1.75 1.97 -3.18
CA SER A 188 -2.01 3.42 -3.28
C SER A 188 -3.48 3.76 -3.04
N LEU A 189 -3.76 4.29 -1.84
CA LEU A 189 -5.12 4.63 -1.40
C LEU A 189 -5.63 5.93 -2.02
N GLU A 190 -4.73 6.86 -2.33
CA GLU A 190 -5.09 8.19 -2.83
C GLU A 190 -5.52 8.17 -4.29
N GLU A 191 -4.78 7.50 -5.15
CA GLU A 191 -5.10 7.34 -6.55
C GLU A 191 -6.44 6.62 -6.71
N SER A 192 -6.65 5.54 -5.95
CA SER A 192 -7.91 4.82 -5.86
C SER A 192 -9.07 5.70 -5.40
N LYS A 193 -8.86 6.64 -4.45
CA LYS A 193 -9.92 7.56 -4.00
C LYS A 193 -10.32 8.57 -5.06
N ARG A 194 -9.36 9.24 -5.68
CA ARG A 194 -9.62 10.29 -6.68
C ARG A 194 -10.37 9.73 -7.89
N GLN A 195 -9.92 8.63 -8.43
CA GLN A 195 -10.55 7.97 -9.58
C GLN A 195 -11.94 7.45 -9.24
N THR A 196 -12.11 6.84 -8.05
CA THR A 196 -13.41 6.32 -7.60
C THR A 196 -14.43 7.43 -7.42
N ILE A 197 -14.08 8.55 -6.80
CA ILE A 197 -15.00 9.69 -6.59
C ILE A 197 -15.45 10.28 -7.91
N TYR A 198 -14.54 10.45 -8.85
CA TYR A 198 -14.86 10.97 -10.18
C TYR A 198 -15.84 10.06 -10.94
N LEU A 199 -15.58 8.74 -10.95
CA LEU A 199 -16.40 7.75 -11.64
C LEU A 199 -17.79 7.60 -10.99
N ILE A 200 -17.86 7.60 -9.67
CA ILE A 200 -19.13 7.53 -8.95
C ILE A 200 -19.98 8.78 -9.27
N ARG A 201 -19.41 9.96 -9.20
CA ARG A 201 -20.15 11.23 -9.50
C ARG A 201 -20.65 11.31 -10.93
N SER A 202 -19.83 10.91 -11.91
CA SER A 202 -20.20 11.02 -13.33
C SER A 202 -21.30 10.04 -13.75
N ARG A 203 -21.32 8.83 -13.16
CA ARG A 203 -22.29 7.77 -13.53
C ARG A 203 -23.46 7.59 -12.56
N GLN A 204 -23.37 8.06 -11.34
CA GLN A 204 -24.46 7.92 -10.36
C GLN A 204 -25.76 8.55 -10.86
N VAL A 205 -25.68 9.69 -11.52
CA VAL A 205 -26.83 10.38 -12.13
C VAL A 205 -27.47 9.55 -13.26
N GLU A 206 -26.68 8.82 -14.02
CA GLU A 206 -27.18 7.96 -15.12
C GLU A 206 -27.79 6.65 -14.59
N LEU A 207 -27.15 6.02 -13.60
CA LEU A 207 -27.65 4.81 -12.94
C LEU A 207 -29.00 5.06 -12.21
N GLU A 208 -29.12 6.19 -11.50
CA GLU A 208 -30.38 6.57 -10.86
C GLU A 208 -31.53 6.81 -11.86
N LYS A 209 -31.25 7.41 -13.01
CA LYS A 209 -32.24 7.62 -14.07
C LYS A 209 -32.72 6.29 -14.68
N ARG A 210 -31.84 5.32 -14.87
CA ARG A 210 -32.18 3.99 -15.42
C ARG A 210 -32.89 3.10 -14.40
N LEU A 211 -32.48 3.15 -13.11
CA LEU A 211 -33.10 2.36 -12.03
C LEU A 211 -34.56 2.75 -11.79
N LYS A 212 -34.96 4.00 -12.08
CA LYS A 212 -36.35 4.43 -12.09
C LYS A 212 -37.20 3.78 -13.21
N ARG A 213 -36.55 3.33 -14.30
CA ARG A 213 -37.21 2.71 -15.46
C ARG A 213 -37.43 1.18 -15.33
N GLN A 214 -36.67 0.48 -14.51
CA GLN A 214 -36.77 -0.98 -14.34
C GLN A 214 -37.53 -1.38 -13.07
N ARG A 215 -38.67 -0.79 -12.80
CA ARG A 215 -39.61 -1.31 -11.80
C ARG A 215 -40.32 -2.54 -12.39
N GLY A 216 -40.13 -3.73 -11.80
CA GLY A 216 -41.04 -4.86 -12.04
C GLY A 216 -40.44 -6.24 -12.22
N VAL A 217 -39.12 -6.44 -12.37
CA VAL A 217 -38.54 -7.78 -12.57
C VAL A 217 -37.53 -8.10 -11.47
N GLY A 218 -38.01 -8.41 -10.27
CA GLY A 218 -37.15 -8.78 -9.14
C GLY A 218 -37.72 -9.97 -8.37
N ARG A 219 -36.88 -10.64 -7.59
CA ARG A 219 -37.26 -11.80 -6.74
C ARG A 219 -37.34 -11.45 -5.24
N GLU A 220 -36.92 -10.28 -4.82
CA GLU A 220 -36.96 -9.86 -3.43
C GLU A 220 -38.21 -9.01 -3.16
N PHE A 221 -39.02 -9.43 -2.16
CA PHE A 221 -40.24 -8.73 -1.80
C PHE A 221 -39.91 -7.35 -1.21
N GLU A 222 -40.46 -6.28 -1.81
CA GLU A 222 -40.30 -4.91 -1.35
C GLU A 222 -41.47 -4.42 -0.53
N SER A 223 -42.69 -4.52 -1.13
CA SER A 223 -43.90 -3.98 -0.52
C SER A 223 -45.15 -4.59 -1.11
N LEU A 224 -46.29 -4.30 -0.48
CA LEU A 224 -47.61 -4.57 -1.00
C LEU A 224 -48.22 -3.26 -1.47
N ARG A 225 -48.78 -3.25 -2.69
CA ARG A 225 -49.57 -2.13 -3.21
C ARG A 225 -50.90 -2.59 -3.78
N GLU A 226 -51.79 -1.67 -4.02
CA GLU A 226 -53.00 -1.96 -4.74
C GLU A 226 -52.71 -2.36 -6.18
N TYR A 227 -53.47 -3.34 -6.65
CA TYR A 227 -53.40 -3.84 -8.03
C TYR A 227 -53.69 -2.71 -9.02
N ARG A 228 -52.90 -2.65 -10.07
CA ARG A 228 -53.14 -1.74 -11.19
C ARG A 228 -53.33 -2.54 -12.47
N GLN A 229 -54.16 -2.04 -13.37
CA GLN A 229 -54.37 -2.67 -14.67
C GLN A 229 -53.06 -2.82 -15.42
N GLY A 230 -52.65 -4.06 -15.75
CA GLY A 230 -51.38 -4.40 -16.33
C GLY A 230 -50.40 -5.12 -15.39
N ASP A 231 -50.73 -5.30 -14.11
CA ASP A 231 -49.93 -6.13 -13.20
C ASP A 231 -50.14 -7.62 -13.49
N GLU A 232 -49.09 -8.43 -13.32
CA GLU A 232 -49.17 -9.88 -13.53
C GLU A 232 -49.99 -10.56 -12.42
N TRP A 233 -50.92 -11.43 -12.79
CA TRP A 233 -51.73 -12.20 -11.84
C TRP A 233 -50.93 -13.08 -10.88
N ARG A 234 -49.71 -13.47 -11.27
CA ARG A 234 -48.78 -14.22 -10.43
C ARG A 234 -48.29 -13.43 -9.23
N GLU A 235 -48.30 -12.12 -9.32
CA GLU A 235 -47.80 -11.20 -8.27
C GLU A 235 -48.89 -10.84 -7.27
N VAL A 236 -50.14 -11.23 -7.50
CA VAL A 236 -51.24 -10.96 -6.57
C VAL A 236 -51.04 -11.70 -5.25
N CYS A 237 -51.08 -10.96 -4.16
CA CYS A 237 -50.98 -11.49 -2.80
C CYS A 237 -52.35 -11.86 -2.28
N TRP A 238 -52.83 -13.08 -2.56
CA TRP A 238 -54.16 -13.56 -2.19
C TRP A 238 -54.46 -13.44 -0.70
N THR A 239 -53.48 -13.65 0.17
CA THR A 239 -53.66 -13.52 1.63
C THR A 239 -53.89 -12.08 2.08
N ALA A 240 -53.23 -11.10 1.44
CA ALA A 240 -53.42 -9.69 1.73
C ALA A 240 -54.73 -9.17 1.09
N THR A 241 -55.07 -9.67 -0.12
CA THR A 241 -56.32 -9.40 -0.83
C THR A 241 -57.54 -9.84 -0.02
N ALA A 242 -57.51 -11.06 0.54
CA ALA A 242 -58.57 -11.59 1.37
C ALA A 242 -58.81 -10.77 2.66
N ARG A 243 -57.74 -10.20 3.23
CA ARG A 243 -57.86 -9.38 4.45
C ARG A 243 -58.34 -7.95 4.20
N ARG A 244 -58.04 -7.40 3.02
CA ARG A 244 -58.34 -5.99 2.71
C ARG A 244 -59.49 -5.79 1.75
N ASN A 245 -60.04 -6.86 1.24
CA ASN A 245 -61.21 -6.89 0.33
C ASN A 245 -61.02 -6.14 -1.00
N HIS A 246 -59.79 -5.92 -1.40
CA HIS A 246 -59.39 -5.39 -2.72
C HIS A 246 -58.06 -6.03 -3.16
N LEU A 247 -57.83 -6.09 -4.48
CA LEU A 247 -56.67 -6.76 -5.06
C LEU A 247 -55.39 -6.08 -4.65
N ILE A 248 -54.44 -6.84 -4.08
CA ILE A 248 -53.13 -6.38 -3.65
C ILE A 248 -52.05 -7.16 -4.39
N THR A 249 -51.12 -6.43 -4.98
CA THR A 249 -49.99 -6.98 -5.72
C THR A 249 -48.71 -6.86 -4.87
N LYS A 250 -47.88 -7.90 -4.94
CA LYS A 250 -46.52 -7.87 -4.39
C LYS A 250 -45.65 -7.09 -5.33
N VAL A 251 -44.98 -6.06 -4.81
CA VAL A 251 -43.92 -5.36 -5.53
C VAL A 251 -42.61 -6.02 -5.17
N TYR A 252 -41.91 -6.49 -6.19
CA TYR A 252 -40.61 -7.09 -6.04
C TYR A 252 -39.55 -6.06 -6.40
N GLN A 253 -38.48 -6.03 -5.60
CA GLN A 253 -37.27 -5.23 -5.90
C GLN A 253 -36.29 -6.14 -6.63
N VAL A 254 -35.65 -5.60 -7.64
CA VAL A 254 -34.52 -6.29 -8.26
C VAL A 254 -33.43 -6.50 -7.21
N GLU A 255 -33.00 -7.74 -7.01
CA GLU A 255 -31.92 -8.07 -6.09
C GLU A 255 -30.68 -7.30 -6.51
N ARG A 256 -30.43 -6.15 -5.86
CA ARG A 256 -29.39 -5.18 -6.24
C ARG A 256 -27.99 -5.62 -5.83
N SER A 257 -27.91 -6.64 -5.01
CA SER A 257 -26.67 -7.06 -4.37
C SER A 257 -26.13 -8.30 -5.04
N GLN A 258 -25.13 -8.07 -5.85
CA GLN A 258 -24.39 -9.13 -6.53
C GLN A 258 -23.13 -9.51 -5.75
N VAL A 259 -22.60 -10.70 -6.05
CA VAL A 259 -21.32 -11.14 -5.50
C VAL A 259 -20.23 -10.94 -6.55
N VAL A 260 -19.20 -10.18 -6.19
CA VAL A 260 -18.02 -9.92 -7.01
C VAL A 260 -16.82 -10.56 -6.34
N TRP A 261 -16.22 -11.53 -7.00
CA TRP A 261 -14.95 -12.09 -6.58
C TRP A 261 -13.80 -11.43 -7.32
N ILE A 262 -12.85 -10.89 -6.59
CA ILE A 262 -11.61 -10.35 -7.15
C ILE A 262 -10.54 -11.41 -6.94
N VAL A 263 -10.02 -11.94 -8.03
CA VAL A 263 -8.98 -12.97 -8.05
C VAL A 263 -7.69 -12.33 -8.55
N VAL A 264 -6.64 -12.35 -7.73
CA VAL A 264 -5.36 -11.72 -8.02
C VAL A 264 -4.30 -12.79 -8.13
N ASP A 265 -3.73 -12.89 -9.31
CA ASP A 265 -2.54 -13.69 -9.56
C ASP A 265 -1.31 -13.01 -8.97
N ALA A 266 -0.47 -13.75 -8.26
CA ALA A 266 0.78 -13.29 -7.66
C ALA A 266 2.00 -14.08 -8.18
N GLY A 267 1.85 -14.76 -9.29
CA GLY A 267 2.89 -15.57 -9.91
C GLY A 267 3.99 -14.76 -10.59
N ARG A 268 4.92 -15.47 -11.19
CA ARG A 268 6.14 -14.96 -11.81
C ARG A 268 5.93 -13.80 -12.79
N LEU A 269 4.88 -13.84 -13.60
CA LEU A 269 4.64 -12.85 -14.64
C LEU A 269 4.29 -11.47 -14.05
N LEU A 270 3.65 -11.44 -12.88
CA LEU A 270 3.28 -10.20 -12.21
C LEU A 270 4.44 -9.52 -11.45
N ARG A 271 5.62 -10.14 -11.40
CA ARG A 271 6.86 -9.51 -10.90
C ARG A 271 7.42 -8.46 -11.85
N ALA A 272 7.04 -8.48 -13.12
CA ALA A 272 7.55 -7.54 -14.10
C ALA A 272 7.29 -6.11 -13.64
N ARG A 273 8.33 -5.29 -13.64
CA ARG A 273 8.26 -3.87 -13.33
C ARG A 273 7.88 -3.10 -14.58
N VAL A 274 6.98 -2.18 -14.43
CA VAL A 274 6.51 -1.32 -15.51
C VAL A 274 6.86 0.12 -15.14
N GLY A 275 7.57 0.81 -16.05
CA GLY A 275 7.85 2.24 -15.89
C GLY A 275 6.55 3.03 -15.99
N GLN A 276 6.24 3.85 -14.98
CA GLN A 276 5.17 4.84 -15.14
C GLN A 276 5.68 6.04 -15.94
N PRO A 277 4.91 6.54 -16.94
CA PRO A 277 5.09 7.91 -17.35
C PRO A 277 4.87 8.80 -16.11
N ALA A 278 5.78 9.76 -15.90
CA ALA A 278 5.79 10.64 -14.74
C ALA A 278 4.40 11.26 -14.48
N THR A 279 3.62 10.66 -13.60
CA THR A 279 2.42 11.27 -13.06
C THR A 279 2.82 12.15 -11.89
N ALA A 280 2.22 13.32 -11.77
CA ALA A 280 2.60 14.41 -10.86
C ALA A 280 2.65 14.06 -9.35
N SER A 281 2.33 12.83 -8.96
CA SER A 281 2.30 12.37 -7.57
C SER A 281 3.26 11.20 -7.25
N ALA A 282 3.95 10.63 -8.24
CA ALA A 282 4.92 9.56 -7.99
C ALA A 282 6.34 10.12 -7.88
N SER A 283 7.10 9.66 -6.90
CA SER A 283 8.53 9.97 -6.80
C SER A 283 9.23 9.60 -8.12
N PRO A 284 10.07 10.47 -8.69
CA PRO A 284 10.78 10.19 -9.93
C PRO A 284 11.60 8.90 -9.78
N GLY A 285 11.31 7.88 -10.61
CA GLY A 285 12.04 6.62 -10.63
C GLY A 285 11.42 5.43 -9.89
N ALA A 286 10.26 5.57 -9.28
CA ALA A 286 9.55 4.43 -8.68
C ALA A 286 8.98 3.52 -9.78
N THR A 287 9.61 2.36 -10.00
CA THR A 287 9.08 1.31 -10.88
C THR A 287 8.17 0.39 -10.09
N LEU A 288 6.88 0.38 -10.40
CA LEU A 288 5.90 -0.51 -9.79
C LEU A 288 5.86 -1.86 -10.51
N THR A 289 5.55 -2.91 -9.77
CA THR A 289 5.31 -4.23 -10.37
C THR A 289 3.89 -4.30 -10.96
N LYS A 290 3.65 -5.21 -11.90
CA LYS A 290 2.29 -5.48 -12.40
C LYS A 290 1.33 -5.88 -11.28
N LEU A 291 1.83 -6.60 -10.25
CA LEU A 291 1.04 -6.93 -9.06
C LEU A 291 0.60 -5.68 -8.29
N ASP A 292 1.41 -4.62 -8.24
CA ASP A 292 1.04 -3.37 -7.58
C ASP A 292 -0.11 -2.69 -8.30
N PHE A 293 -0.08 -2.67 -9.63
CA PHE A 293 -1.20 -2.18 -10.44
C PHE A 293 -2.46 -3.04 -10.25
N ALA A 294 -2.31 -4.39 -10.23
CA ALA A 294 -3.42 -5.30 -9.97
C ALA A 294 -4.06 -5.06 -8.58
N ALA A 295 -3.24 -4.87 -7.54
CA ALA A 295 -3.73 -4.59 -6.19
C ALA A 295 -4.45 -3.24 -6.09
N ASN A 296 -3.94 -2.19 -6.76
CA ASN A 296 -4.58 -0.88 -6.82
C ASN A 296 -5.92 -0.96 -7.58
N ALA A 297 -5.98 -1.70 -8.68
CA ALA A 297 -7.20 -1.93 -9.44
C ALA A 297 -8.22 -2.76 -8.65
N ALA A 298 -7.78 -3.82 -7.98
CA ALA A 298 -8.60 -4.63 -7.08
C ALA A 298 -9.23 -3.79 -5.98
N LEU A 299 -8.45 -2.90 -5.35
CA LEU A 299 -8.94 -1.99 -4.32
C LEU A 299 -9.94 -0.98 -4.87
N SER A 300 -9.67 -0.41 -6.05
CA SER A 300 -10.58 0.55 -6.71
C SER A 300 -11.90 -0.10 -7.07
N LEU A 301 -11.87 -1.30 -7.65
CA LEU A 301 -13.06 -2.09 -7.95
C LEU A 301 -13.84 -2.46 -6.68
N ALA A 302 -13.15 -2.96 -5.64
CA ALA A 302 -13.78 -3.33 -4.37
C ALA A 302 -14.53 -2.16 -3.75
N ARG A 303 -13.92 -0.96 -3.77
CA ARG A 303 -14.55 0.25 -3.24
C ARG A 303 -15.81 0.63 -4.00
N VAL A 304 -15.78 0.60 -5.34
CA VAL A 304 -16.94 0.92 -6.18
C VAL A 304 -18.05 -0.12 -6.02
N ALA A 305 -17.69 -1.42 -6.02
CA ALA A 305 -18.66 -2.49 -5.86
C ALA A 305 -19.35 -2.45 -4.48
N LEU A 306 -18.59 -2.26 -3.40
CA LEU A 306 -19.14 -2.10 -2.05
C LEU A 306 -20.03 -0.85 -1.93
N HIS A 307 -19.63 0.26 -2.56
CA HIS A 307 -20.46 1.48 -2.61
C HIS A 307 -21.77 1.25 -3.40
N SER A 308 -21.72 0.44 -4.44
CA SER A 308 -22.89 0.05 -5.23
C SER A 308 -23.79 -1.00 -4.54
N GLY A 309 -23.48 -1.39 -3.29
CA GLY A 309 -24.24 -2.35 -2.50
C GLY A 309 -23.90 -3.81 -2.75
N ASP A 310 -22.90 -4.12 -3.57
CA ASP A 310 -22.46 -5.48 -3.87
C ASP A 310 -21.63 -6.10 -2.73
N ARG A 311 -21.50 -7.41 -2.76
CA ARG A 311 -20.64 -8.17 -1.84
C ARG A 311 -19.34 -8.48 -2.56
N VAL A 312 -18.21 -8.17 -1.95
CA VAL A 312 -16.90 -8.37 -2.55
C VAL A 312 -16.14 -9.45 -1.81
N GLY A 313 -15.63 -10.45 -2.53
CA GLY A 313 -14.69 -11.45 -2.05
C GLY A 313 -13.31 -11.23 -2.66
N LEU A 314 -12.26 -11.71 -2.02
CA LEU A 314 -10.88 -11.68 -2.50
C LEU A 314 -10.28 -13.08 -2.47
N LEU A 315 -9.55 -13.41 -3.52
CA LEU A 315 -8.68 -14.58 -3.60
C LEU A 315 -7.35 -14.14 -4.22
N ALA A 316 -6.26 -14.22 -3.50
CA ALA A 316 -4.93 -13.97 -4.03
C ALA A 316 -4.08 -15.24 -3.92
N TYR A 317 -3.42 -15.60 -5.00
CA TYR A 317 -2.71 -16.86 -5.12
C TYR A 317 -1.47 -16.72 -6.01
N GLY A 318 -0.46 -17.52 -5.72
CA GLY A 318 0.69 -17.81 -6.57
C GLY A 318 0.74 -19.32 -6.81
N ARG A 319 1.85 -19.96 -6.49
CA ARG A 319 1.92 -21.42 -6.44
C ARG A 319 1.02 -22.02 -5.34
N LYS A 320 0.79 -21.20 -4.30
CA LYS A 320 -0.12 -21.53 -3.20
C LYS A 320 -1.09 -20.39 -2.97
N LEU A 321 -2.17 -20.68 -2.26
CA LEU A 321 -3.06 -19.65 -1.76
C LEU A 321 -2.30 -18.73 -0.80
N GLN A 322 -2.31 -17.41 -1.08
CA GLN A 322 -1.72 -16.42 -0.21
C GLN A 322 -2.76 -15.78 0.69
N GLN A 323 -3.84 -15.26 0.10
CA GLN A 323 -4.88 -14.56 0.85
C GLN A 323 -6.27 -14.95 0.36
N ARG A 324 -7.22 -15.06 1.29
CA ARG A 324 -8.62 -15.33 0.98
C ARG A 324 -9.53 -14.58 1.95
N LEU A 325 -10.45 -13.81 1.39
CA LEU A 325 -11.49 -13.13 2.16
C LEU A 325 -12.85 -13.47 1.55
N ALA A 326 -13.76 -14.01 2.37
CA ALA A 326 -15.12 -14.33 1.94
C ALA A 326 -15.87 -13.07 1.51
N ALA A 327 -16.85 -13.22 0.61
CA ALA A 327 -17.64 -12.10 0.12
C ALA A 327 -18.45 -11.43 1.25
N GLY A 328 -18.16 -10.15 1.49
CA GLY A 328 -18.75 -9.33 2.55
C GLY A 328 -19.13 -7.94 2.08
N ARG A 329 -19.63 -7.10 2.99
CA ARG A 329 -20.10 -5.73 2.75
C ARG A 329 -19.58 -4.75 3.81
N GLY A 330 -19.68 -3.47 3.50
CA GLY A 330 -19.47 -2.38 4.45
C GLY A 330 -18.01 -1.95 4.59
N THR A 331 -17.82 -0.91 5.41
CA THR A 331 -16.51 -0.25 5.58
C THR A 331 -15.48 -1.12 6.32
N ALA A 332 -15.94 -1.93 7.28
CA ALA A 332 -15.08 -2.89 7.98
C ALA A 332 -14.53 -3.95 7.01
N HIS A 333 -15.37 -4.43 6.09
CA HIS A 333 -14.95 -5.38 5.07
C HIS A 333 -13.96 -4.77 4.05
N LEU A 334 -14.16 -3.49 3.68
CA LEU A 334 -13.20 -2.77 2.84
C LEU A 334 -11.83 -2.66 3.53
N ARG A 335 -11.79 -2.39 4.84
CA ARG A 335 -10.54 -2.38 5.62
C ARG A 335 -9.85 -3.74 5.58
N ALA A 336 -10.61 -4.81 5.80
CA ALA A 336 -10.07 -6.17 5.71
C ALA A 336 -9.51 -6.48 4.32
N LEU A 337 -10.17 -6.03 3.24
CA LEU A 337 -9.65 -6.15 1.87
C LEU A 337 -8.32 -5.41 1.68
N VAL A 338 -8.20 -4.19 2.19
CA VAL A 338 -6.96 -3.41 2.14
C VAL A 338 -5.82 -4.14 2.85
N GLU A 339 -6.09 -4.68 4.05
CA GLU A 339 -5.12 -5.46 4.84
C GLU A 339 -4.66 -6.71 4.09
N GLN A 340 -5.59 -7.47 3.53
CA GLN A 340 -5.27 -8.68 2.79
C GLN A 340 -4.46 -8.37 1.51
N LEU A 341 -4.85 -7.34 0.75
CA LEU A 341 -4.14 -6.92 -0.46
C LEU A 341 -2.71 -6.42 -0.16
N ALA A 342 -2.48 -5.81 1.00
CA ALA A 342 -1.15 -5.38 1.40
C ALA A 342 -0.18 -6.55 1.62
N LEU A 343 -0.69 -7.70 2.04
CA LEU A 343 0.09 -8.91 2.32
C LEU A 343 0.40 -9.76 1.07
N VAL A 344 -0.26 -9.48 -0.07
CA VAL A 344 -0.01 -10.22 -1.30
C VAL A 344 1.35 -9.83 -1.87
N HIS A 345 2.20 -10.81 -2.14
CA HIS A 345 3.54 -10.63 -2.68
C HIS A 345 3.78 -11.51 -3.90
N THR A 346 4.65 -11.07 -4.80
CA THR A 346 4.97 -11.84 -6.02
C THR A 346 5.83 -13.06 -5.69
N GLU A 347 5.53 -14.19 -6.33
CA GLU A 347 6.34 -15.40 -6.25
C GLU A 347 7.23 -15.57 -7.49
N PRO A 348 8.40 -16.24 -7.38
CA PRO A 348 9.27 -16.51 -8.51
C PRO A 348 8.79 -17.69 -9.39
N PHE A 349 7.68 -18.29 -9.03
CA PHE A 349 7.10 -19.47 -9.69
C PHE A 349 5.83 -19.12 -10.46
N GLU A 350 5.42 -19.99 -11.37
CA GLU A 350 4.13 -19.88 -12.03
C GLU A 350 2.98 -20.08 -11.02
N ALA A 351 1.89 -19.38 -11.26
CA ALA A 351 0.71 -19.48 -10.42
C ALA A 351 -0.10 -20.73 -10.79
N ASP A 352 -0.68 -21.37 -9.77
CA ASP A 352 -1.58 -22.53 -9.91
C ASP A 352 -3.01 -22.04 -10.17
N HIS A 353 -3.32 -21.78 -11.44
CA HIS A 353 -4.61 -21.25 -11.88
C HIS A 353 -5.75 -22.24 -11.65
N LEU A 354 -5.50 -23.53 -11.90
CA LEU A 354 -6.51 -24.58 -11.76
C LEU A 354 -6.97 -24.70 -10.31
N ARG A 355 -6.04 -24.76 -9.38
CA ARG A 355 -6.35 -24.82 -7.94
C ARG A 355 -7.12 -23.60 -7.44
N ALA A 356 -6.79 -22.40 -7.95
CA ALA A 356 -7.51 -21.18 -7.61
C ALA A 356 -8.97 -21.23 -8.11
N ALA A 357 -9.19 -21.72 -9.34
CA ALA A 357 -10.52 -21.92 -9.92
C ALA A 357 -11.33 -22.94 -9.14
N GLU A 358 -10.77 -24.10 -8.84
CA GLU A 358 -11.42 -25.16 -8.05
C GLU A 358 -11.86 -24.65 -6.68
N MET A 359 -10.97 -23.91 -5.99
CA MET A 359 -11.26 -23.34 -4.69
C MET A 359 -12.41 -22.33 -4.76
N LEU A 360 -12.44 -21.52 -5.81
CA LEU A 360 -13.52 -20.54 -6.02
C LEU A 360 -14.84 -21.23 -6.31
N LEU A 361 -14.86 -22.23 -7.19
CA LEU A 361 -16.04 -23.04 -7.53
C LEU A 361 -16.56 -23.82 -6.32
N ALA A 362 -15.66 -24.31 -5.46
CA ALA A 362 -16.04 -24.98 -4.20
C ALA A 362 -16.70 -24.01 -3.22
N THR A 363 -16.26 -22.76 -3.19
CA THR A 363 -16.73 -21.73 -2.25
C THR A 363 -18.00 -21.03 -2.73
N GLN A 364 -18.01 -20.62 -3.99
CA GLN A 364 -19.09 -19.81 -4.58
C GLN A 364 -20.03 -20.69 -5.41
N LYS A 365 -21.20 -20.98 -4.85
CA LYS A 365 -22.20 -21.84 -5.53
C LYS A 365 -23.21 -21.05 -6.38
N ARG A 366 -23.45 -19.79 -6.03
CA ARG A 366 -24.38 -18.92 -6.76
C ARG A 366 -23.64 -18.17 -7.86
N ARG A 367 -24.35 -17.87 -8.96
CA ARG A 367 -23.82 -17.04 -10.04
C ARG A 367 -23.23 -15.74 -9.49
N SER A 368 -22.06 -15.36 -9.95
CA SER A 368 -21.31 -14.19 -9.49
C SER A 368 -20.42 -13.67 -10.60
N LEU A 369 -19.96 -12.43 -10.46
CA LEU A 369 -18.88 -11.88 -11.28
C LEU A 369 -17.54 -12.31 -10.69
N ILE A 370 -16.70 -12.92 -11.52
CA ILE A 370 -15.33 -13.24 -11.18
C ILE A 370 -14.43 -12.32 -12.01
N VAL A 371 -13.72 -11.42 -11.35
CA VAL A 371 -12.74 -10.55 -11.97
C VAL A 371 -11.37 -11.13 -11.67
N TRP A 372 -10.72 -11.64 -12.71
CA TRP A 372 -9.43 -12.31 -12.61
C TRP A 372 -8.33 -11.43 -13.16
N LEU A 373 -7.49 -10.90 -12.28
CA LEU A 373 -6.36 -10.02 -12.61
C LEU A 373 -5.09 -10.87 -12.72
N THR A 374 -4.55 -10.97 -13.93
CA THR A 374 -3.39 -11.80 -14.25
C THR A 374 -2.59 -11.17 -15.38
N ASP A 375 -1.44 -11.74 -15.68
CA ASP A 375 -0.74 -11.58 -16.95
C ASP A 375 -0.68 -12.94 -17.66
N LEU A 376 -0.86 -12.93 -18.95
CA LEU A 376 -0.88 -14.13 -19.77
C LEU A 376 0.30 -14.13 -20.75
N ALA A 377 1.11 -15.16 -20.66
CA ALA A 377 2.09 -15.52 -21.66
C ALA A 377 1.86 -16.99 -22.03
N GLU A 378 2.34 -17.41 -23.18
CA GLU A 378 2.33 -18.83 -23.50
C GLU A 378 3.35 -19.55 -22.62
N THR A 379 2.85 -20.25 -21.63
CA THR A 379 3.62 -21.01 -20.64
C THR A 379 3.05 -22.42 -20.55
N PRO A 380 3.71 -23.36 -19.88
CA PRO A 380 3.14 -24.68 -19.60
C PRO A 380 1.80 -24.63 -18.86
N ALA A 381 1.53 -23.56 -18.09
CA ALA A 381 0.25 -23.36 -17.39
C ALA A 381 -0.89 -22.78 -18.27
N THR A 382 -0.62 -22.44 -19.52
CA THR A 382 -1.63 -21.87 -20.45
C THR A 382 -2.87 -22.77 -20.64
N PRO A 383 -2.74 -24.11 -20.81
CA PRO A 383 -3.91 -24.99 -20.91
C PRO A 383 -4.79 -24.94 -19.67
N GLU A 384 -4.19 -24.88 -18.48
CA GLU A 384 -4.90 -24.81 -17.20
C GLU A 384 -5.72 -23.53 -17.06
N VAL A 385 -5.21 -22.40 -17.53
CA VAL A 385 -5.94 -21.12 -17.55
C VAL A 385 -7.19 -21.22 -18.40
N ILE A 386 -7.08 -21.82 -19.60
CA ILE A 386 -8.20 -21.98 -20.53
C ILE A 386 -9.24 -22.94 -19.94
N GLU A 387 -8.80 -24.04 -19.36
CA GLU A 387 -9.68 -25.02 -18.72
C GLU A 387 -10.40 -24.41 -17.53
N SER A 388 -9.69 -23.67 -16.67
CA SER A 388 -10.26 -22.94 -15.54
C SER A 388 -11.30 -21.92 -15.98
N ALA A 389 -11.03 -21.20 -17.07
CA ALA A 389 -11.97 -20.23 -17.64
C ALA A 389 -13.25 -20.91 -18.11
N LEU A 390 -13.15 -22.06 -18.80
CA LEU A 390 -14.28 -22.84 -19.26
C LEU A 390 -15.14 -23.33 -18.08
N GLN A 391 -14.52 -23.98 -17.09
CA GLN A 391 -15.22 -24.50 -15.92
C GLN A 391 -15.97 -23.41 -15.16
N MET A 392 -15.38 -22.22 -15.02
CA MET A 392 -16.00 -21.10 -14.33
C MET A 392 -17.13 -20.44 -15.14
N SER A 393 -16.95 -20.32 -16.47
CA SER A 393 -17.90 -19.64 -17.37
C SER A 393 -19.23 -20.38 -17.49
N VAL A 394 -19.28 -21.67 -17.17
CA VAL A 394 -20.54 -22.44 -17.08
C VAL A 394 -21.48 -21.88 -16.01
N ARG A 395 -20.96 -21.36 -14.92
CA ARG A 395 -21.77 -20.91 -13.77
C ARG A 395 -21.66 -19.43 -13.49
N HIS A 396 -20.52 -18.83 -13.71
CA HIS A 396 -20.19 -17.46 -13.36
C HIS A 396 -19.94 -16.60 -14.60
N LEU A 397 -20.05 -15.30 -14.46
CA LEU A 397 -19.51 -14.37 -15.47
C LEU A 397 -18.04 -14.10 -15.12
N VAL A 398 -17.15 -14.48 -16.02
CA VAL A 398 -15.70 -14.35 -15.79
C VAL A 398 -15.14 -13.21 -16.64
N LEU A 399 -14.49 -12.24 -15.99
CA LEU A 399 -13.74 -11.15 -16.63
C LEU A 399 -12.24 -11.35 -16.36
N PHE A 400 -11.49 -11.76 -17.37
CA PHE A 400 -10.03 -11.77 -17.32
C PHE A 400 -9.50 -10.37 -17.63
N GLY A 401 -8.91 -9.73 -16.64
CA GLY A 401 -8.15 -8.49 -16.77
C GLY A 401 -6.67 -8.80 -16.94
N VAL A 402 -6.21 -8.80 -18.18
CA VAL A 402 -4.82 -9.11 -18.51
C VAL A 402 -4.02 -7.82 -18.53
N ILE A 403 -2.90 -7.80 -17.78
CA ILE A 403 -2.08 -6.60 -17.66
C ILE A 403 -1.03 -6.59 -18.76
N SER A 404 -1.12 -5.58 -19.65
CA SER A 404 -0.18 -5.42 -20.76
C SER A 404 1.22 -5.01 -20.30
N GLN A 405 2.16 -5.11 -21.21
CA GLN A 405 3.52 -4.64 -21.02
C GLN A 405 3.84 -3.62 -22.12
N PRO A 406 3.73 -2.31 -21.83
CA PRO A 406 3.91 -1.26 -22.84
C PRO A 406 5.27 -1.29 -23.51
N GLU A 407 6.32 -1.68 -22.78
CA GLU A 407 7.69 -1.79 -23.29
C GLU A 407 7.80 -2.85 -24.40
N LEU A 408 7.04 -3.96 -24.25
CA LEU A 408 6.99 -5.01 -25.29
C LEU A 408 6.33 -4.50 -26.56
N ALA A 409 5.24 -3.74 -26.43
CA ALA A 409 4.58 -3.10 -27.55
C ALA A 409 5.50 -2.09 -28.25
N GLN A 410 6.23 -1.28 -27.50
CA GLN A 410 7.20 -0.33 -28.04
C GLN A 410 8.29 -1.04 -28.83
N LEU A 411 8.84 -2.16 -28.33
CA LEU A 411 9.83 -2.97 -29.03
C LEU A 411 9.28 -3.57 -30.33
N ALA A 412 8.01 -4.00 -30.33
CA ALA A 412 7.36 -4.58 -31.50
C ALA A 412 7.00 -3.56 -32.57
N TRP A 413 6.89 -2.26 -32.24
CA TRP A 413 6.54 -1.19 -33.19
C TRP A 413 7.74 -0.35 -33.64
N ARG A 414 8.84 -0.34 -32.84
CA ARG A 414 10.05 0.41 -33.18
C ARG A 414 10.80 -0.31 -34.33
N PHE A 415 11.22 0.47 -35.32
CA PHE A 415 12.04 -0.09 -36.42
C PHE A 415 13.45 -0.44 -35.87
N PRO A 416 13.92 -1.68 -36.07
CA PRO A 416 15.23 -2.09 -35.57
C PRO A 416 16.37 -1.49 -36.39
N GLU A 417 17.40 -0.94 -35.75
CA GLU A 417 18.58 -0.37 -36.40
C GLU A 417 19.80 -1.29 -36.34
N THR A 418 19.79 -2.26 -35.41
CA THR A 418 20.89 -3.22 -35.21
C THR A 418 20.40 -4.65 -35.29
N GLU A 419 21.30 -5.61 -35.58
CA GLU A 419 20.97 -7.03 -35.58
C GLU A 419 20.33 -7.50 -34.25
N ASN A 420 20.87 -7.04 -33.13
CA ASN A 420 20.36 -7.39 -31.82
C ASN A 420 18.95 -6.82 -31.57
N GLU A 421 18.66 -5.65 -32.12
CA GLU A 421 17.32 -5.05 -32.07
C GLU A 421 16.35 -5.80 -32.99
N MET A 422 16.80 -6.33 -34.11
CA MET A 422 15.98 -7.16 -34.99
C MET A 422 15.49 -8.43 -34.28
N TYR A 423 16.37 -9.14 -33.58
CA TYR A 423 15.97 -10.32 -32.81
C TYR A 423 14.95 -9.98 -31.72
N ARG A 424 15.16 -8.88 -30.99
CA ARG A 424 14.23 -8.40 -29.96
C ARG A 424 12.89 -7.98 -30.54
N HIS A 425 12.90 -7.32 -31.71
CA HIS A 425 11.71 -6.89 -32.42
C HIS A 425 10.86 -8.09 -32.83
N VAL A 426 11.46 -9.10 -33.48
CA VAL A 426 10.75 -10.32 -33.90
C VAL A 426 10.21 -11.09 -32.70
N ALA A 427 11.01 -11.25 -31.64
CA ALA A 427 10.56 -11.91 -30.42
C ALA A 427 9.39 -11.16 -29.76
N ALA A 428 9.42 -9.82 -29.73
CA ALA A 428 8.33 -9.02 -29.19
C ALA A 428 7.04 -9.17 -30.01
N GLN A 429 7.14 -9.17 -31.35
CA GLN A 429 5.99 -9.40 -32.21
C GLN A 429 5.39 -10.80 -32.00
N GLU A 430 6.22 -11.83 -31.90
CA GLU A 430 5.78 -13.20 -31.66
C GLU A 430 5.05 -13.32 -30.32
N MET A 431 5.61 -12.72 -29.27
CA MET A 431 4.97 -12.71 -27.93
C MET A 431 3.59 -12.02 -27.95
N LEU A 432 3.47 -10.90 -28.66
CA LEU A 432 2.18 -10.19 -28.79
C LEU A 432 1.15 -11.01 -29.59
N GLN A 433 1.57 -11.66 -30.68
CA GLN A 433 0.69 -12.54 -31.47
C GLN A 433 0.18 -13.74 -30.63
N ARG A 434 1.07 -14.40 -29.92
CA ARG A 434 0.71 -15.52 -29.03
C ARG A 434 -0.27 -15.09 -27.95
N ARG A 435 -0.05 -13.90 -27.34
CA ARG A 435 -0.96 -13.31 -26.35
C ARG A 435 -2.35 -13.06 -26.95
N GLU A 436 -2.42 -12.46 -28.12
CA GLU A 436 -3.70 -12.20 -28.78
C GLU A 436 -4.46 -13.51 -29.12
N LEU A 437 -3.76 -14.55 -29.55
CA LEU A 437 -4.36 -15.88 -29.79
C LEU A 437 -4.94 -16.45 -28.47
N LEU A 438 -4.24 -16.29 -27.35
CA LEU A 438 -4.70 -16.75 -26.05
C LEU A 438 -5.96 -16.00 -25.61
N LEU A 439 -5.97 -14.67 -25.74
CA LEU A 439 -7.15 -13.85 -25.43
C LEU A 439 -8.36 -14.25 -26.29
N ARG A 440 -8.16 -14.54 -27.59
CA ARG A 440 -9.23 -15.02 -28.48
C ARG A 440 -9.78 -16.37 -28.01
N ARG A 441 -8.91 -17.31 -27.62
CA ARG A 441 -9.33 -18.61 -27.06
C ARG A 441 -10.15 -18.44 -25.78
N LEU A 442 -9.76 -17.58 -24.86
CA LEU A 442 -10.54 -17.31 -23.66
C LEU A 442 -11.93 -16.74 -23.97
N ARG A 443 -12.03 -15.82 -24.95
CA ARG A 443 -13.32 -15.28 -25.40
C ARG A 443 -14.21 -16.35 -26.04
N GLN A 444 -13.63 -17.26 -26.82
CA GLN A 444 -14.36 -18.42 -27.41
C GLN A 444 -14.92 -19.36 -26.34
N GLN A 445 -14.29 -19.46 -25.17
CA GLN A 445 -14.76 -20.23 -24.03
C GLN A 445 -15.81 -19.50 -23.17
N GLY A 446 -16.31 -18.34 -23.64
CA GLY A 446 -17.36 -17.58 -22.95
C GLY A 446 -16.88 -16.64 -21.85
N ALA A 447 -15.55 -16.48 -21.67
CA ALA A 447 -15.00 -15.50 -20.75
C ALA A 447 -14.88 -14.12 -21.42
N LEU A 448 -15.07 -13.06 -20.66
CA LEU A 448 -14.71 -11.72 -21.07
C LEU A 448 -13.20 -11.55 -20.84
N ALA A 449 -12.40 -11.48 -21.89
CA ALA A 449 -10.96 -11.28 -21.77
C ALA A 449 -10.56 -9.92 -22.37
N VAL A 450 -10.01 -9.05 -21.53
CA VAL A 450 -9.65 -7.67 -21.88
C VAL A 450 -8.22 -7.41 -21.43
N GLU A 451 -7.44 -6.84 -22.34
CA GLU A 451 -6.10 -6.37 -22.02
C GLU A 451 -6.14 -4.92 -21.56
N PHE A 452 -5.44 -4.64 -20.47
CA PHE A 452 -5.40 -3.33 -19.85
C PHE A 452 -3.98 -2.80 -19.75
N GLU A 453 -3.80 -1.54 -20.08
CA GLU A 453 -2.58 -0.81 -19.83
C GLU A 453 -2.43 -0.55 -18.31
N PRO A 454 -1.26 -0.82 -17.70
CA PRO A 454 -1.07 -0.70 -16.25
C PRO A 454 -1.53 0.64 -15.68
N GLY A 455 -1.16 1.76 -16.30
CA GLY A 455 -1.52 3.10 -15.84
C GLY A 455 -3.03 3.41 -15.88
N ARG A 456 -3.81 2.67 -16.67
CA ARG A 456 -5.27 2.82 -16.82
C ARG A 456 -6.08 1.65 -16.25
N LEU A 457 -5.40 0.64 -15.72
CA LEU A 457 -6.04 -0.60 -15.26
C LEU A 457 -7.19 -0.34 -14.29
N SER A 458 -6.97 0.46 -13.25
CA SER A 458 -7.99 0.75 -12.23
C SER A 458 -9.25 1.38 -12.82
N THR A 459 -9.09 2.40 -13.67
CA THR A 459 -10.21 3.11 -14.29
C THR A 459 -10.95 2.23 -15.29
N SER A 460 -10.22 1.53 -16.15
CA SER A 460 -10.80 0.68 -17.19
C SER A 460 -11.54 -0.51 -16.57
N LEU A 461 -10.98 -1.14 -15.55
CA LEU A 461 -11.60 -2.25 -14.83
C LEU A 461 -12.93 -1.85 -14.18
N VAL A 462 -12.94 -0.70 -13.51
CA VAL A 462 -14.17 -0.17 -12.89
C VAL A 462 -15.22 0.16 -13.96
N ASN A 463 -14.81 0.70 -15.11
CA ASN A 463 -15.73 0.97 -16.21
C ASN A 463 -16.37 -0.31 -16.75
N HIS A 464 -15.59 -1.36 -16.96
CA HIS A 464 -16.13 -2.66 -17.39
C HIS A 464 -17.07 -3.28 -16.36
N TYR A 465 -16.74 -3.19 -15.07
CA TYR A 465 -17.65 -3.63 -14.01
C TYR A 465 -18.99 -2.89 -14.07
N LEU A 466 -18.97 -1.56 -14.22
CA LEU A 466 -20.19 -0.75 -14.31
C LEU A 466 -20.98 -1.08 -15.59
N GLU A 467 -20.33 -1.31 -16.71
CA GLU A 467 -20.95 -1.74 -17.96
C GLU A 467 -21.64 -3.11 -17.83
N ILE A 468 -20.97 -4.08 -17.19
CA ILE A 468 -21.56 -5.40 -16.88
C ILE A 468 -22.81 -5.26 -16.03
N LYS A 469 -22.76 -4.40 -15.01
CA LYS A 469 -23.88 -4.13 -14.12
C LYS A 469 -25.04 -3.42 -14.82
N GLU A 470 -24.73 -2.46 -15.71
CA GLU A 470 -25.72 -1.75 -16.52
C GLU A 470 -26.46 -2.67 -17.49
N ARG A 471 -25.74 -3.63 -18.10
CA ARG A 471 -26.31 -4.60 -19.02
C ARG A 471 -27.08 -5.75 -18.35
N SER A 472 -27.13 -5.77 -17.01
CA SER A 472 -27.75 -6.84 -16.22
C SER A 472 -27.28 -8.25 -16.65
N LEU A 473 -26.01 -8.41 -16.93
CA LEU A 473 -25.41 -9.69 -17.35
C LEU A 473 -25.22 -10.68 -16.20
N LEU A 474 -25.44 -10.24 -14.96
CA LEU A 474 -25.24 -11.00 -13.73
C LEU A 474 -26.54 -11.56 -13.15
#